data_767ada492526287aa69a5aa9b11919e1
#
_entry.id   767ada492526287aa69a5aa9b11919e1
#
_cell.length_a   1.000
_cell.length_b   1.000
_cell.length_c   1.000
_cell.angle_alpha   90.00
_cell.angle_beta   90.00
_cell.angle_gamma   90.00
#
_symmetry.space_group_name_H-M   'P 1'
#
loop_
_entity.id
_entity.type
_entity.pdbx_description
1 polymer ?
#
loop_
_entity_poly.entity_id
_entity_poly.type
_entity_poly.pdbx_seq_one_letter_code
_entity_poly.pdbx_strand_id
1 'polypeptide(L)'
;MGSNAVIRTKLGDREPDFSGKVRDIYDLGETLLIVATDRLSAFDHILPNPIPGRGKVLTQLSVFWFEKTKHIVDNHLITANVSEYPDWLSEYREQLEGRSMLVDKAQRIDVECVVRGYLAGSGWKDYKNTGKICGIQLPAGLVESQKLPEPIFTPATKAQLGEHDENISFEKLADSIGYDIAEKLRRMSIKLYEFAHNYAYSRGIIIADTKFEFGVLGDQIILIDEIFTPDSSRFWDKNLYRSGEHQEAFDKQFIRDYLLSVGWSGDGEPPQIPDDIIQKTIERYRQVAERIIGGKIE
;
A
#
# COMPACT_ATOMS: atom_id res chain seq x y z
N MET A 1 11.33 26.27 -6.85
CA MET A 1 12.48 25.39 -6.56
C MET A 1 12.12 24.02 -7.08
N GLY A 2 12.74 23.60 -8.20
CA GLY A 2 12.44 22.29 -8.79
C GLY A 2 12.89 21.20 -7.81
N SER A 3 11.96 20.51 -7.21
CA SER A 3 12.29 19.34 -6.40
C SER A 3 12.75 18.24 -7.35
N ASN A 4 13.91 17.67 -7.09
CA ASN A 4 14.43 16.52 -7.82
C ASN A 4 13.56 15.30 -7.52
N ALA A 5 12.44 15.14 -8.26
CA ALA A 5 11.63 13.94 -8.16
C ALA A 5 12.39 12.75 -8.75
N VAL A 6 12.45 11.65 -8.03
CA VAL A 6 13.04 10.40 -8.51
C VAL A 6 11.96 9.58 -9.19
N ILE A 7 11.90 9.68 -10.53
CA ILE A 7 10.92 8.94 -11.34
C ILE A 7 11.45 7.59 -11.84
N ARG A 8 12.75 7.41 -11.89
CA ARG A 8 13.46 6.19 -12.24
C ARG A 8 14.83 6.22 -11.60
N THR A 9 15.29 5.08 -11.14
CA THR A 9 16.66 4.95 -10.63
C THR A 9 17.57 4.27 -11.65
N LYS A 10 18.85 4.59 -11.58
CA LYS A 10 19.91 3.92 -12.32
C LYS A 10 21.17 3.90 -11.47
N LEU A 11 21.73 2.72 -11.26
CA LEU A 11 22.91 2.51 -10.42
C LEU A 11 24.13 2.30 -11.31
N GLY A 12 24.76 3.40 -11.72
CA GLY A 12 25.79 3.41 -12.76
C GLY A 12 25.20 3.01 -14.11
N ASP A 13 25.71 1.93 -14.70
CA ASP A 13 25.16 1.35 -15.94
C ASP A 13 24.05 0.34 -15.69
N ARG A 14 23.76 0.00 -14.43
CA ARG A 14 22.74 -0.97 -14.06
C ARG A 14 21.36 -0.32 -14.02
N GLU A 15 20.48 -0.76 -14.92
CA GLU A 15 19.05 -0.47 -14.85
C GLU A 15 18.39 -1.40 -13.82
N PRO A 16 17.20 -1.05 -13.28
CA PRO A 16 16.43 -1.97 -12.44
C PRO A 16 16.12 -3.28 -13.18
N ASP A 17 16.22 -4.40 -12.49
CA ASP A 17 15.83 -5.70 -13.03
C ASP A 17 14.29 -5.77 -13.24
N PHE A 18 13.55 -5.02 -12.44
CA PHE A 18 12.11 -4.82 -12.61
C PHE A 18 11.71 -3.39 -12.25
N SER A 19 10.92 -2.75 -13.11
CA SER A 19 10.30 -1.44 -12.87
C SER A 19 8.77 -1.58 -12.87
N GLY A 20 8.19 -1.52 -11.67
CA GLY A 20 6.74 -1.50 -11.50
C GLY A 20 6.13 -0.12 -11.70
N LYS A 21 4.83 0.02 -11.44
CA LYS A 21 4.11 1.31 -11.55
C LYS A 21 4.74 2.41 -10.67
N VAL A 22 5.32 2.05 -9.51
CA VAL A 22 5.78 3.00 -8.50
C VAL A 22 7.13 2.63 -7.84
N ARG A 23 7.72 1.48 -8.16
CA ARG A 23 8.98 1.00 -7.58
C ARG A 23 9.93 0.49 -8.65
N ASP A 24 11.21 0.64 -8.37
CA ASP A 24 12.30 0.01 -9.09
C ASP A 24 12.92 -1.06 -8.17
N ILE A 25 13.21 -2.24 -8.72
CA ILE A 25 13.73 -3.38 -7.97
C ILE A 25 15.00 -3.87 -8.63
N TYR A 26 16.04 -4.07 -7.82
CA TYR A 26 17.32 -4.64 -8.23
C TYR A 26 17.50 -5.99 -7.53
N ASP A 27 17.73 -7.02 -8.31
CA ASP A 27 18.00 -8.38 -7.83
C ASP A 27 19.49 -8.50 -7.47
N LEU A 28 19.80 -8.66 -6.19
CA LEU A 28 21.17 -8.78 -5.70
C LEU A 28 21.55 -10.25 -5.38
N GLY A 29 20.77 -11.21 -5.87
CA GLY A 29 20.95 -12.64 -5.62
C GLY A 29 20.02 -13.12 -4.50
N GLU A 30 20.52 -13.25 -3.29
CA GLU A 30 19.72 -13.66 -2.11
C GLU A 30 18.86 -12.52 -1.55
N THR A 31 19.12 -11.27 -1.95
CA THR A 31 18.41 -10.09 -1.49
C THR A 31 17.88 -9.26 -2.66
N LEU A 32 16.93 -8.39 -2.37
CA LEU A 32 16.45 -7.37 -3.31
C LEU A 32 16.70 -5.98 -2.73
N LEU A 33 17.08 -5.05 -3.60
CA LEU A 33 17.01 -3.62 -3.29
C LEU A 33 15.72 -3.07 -3.91
N ILE A 34 14.78 -2.68 -3.06
CA ILE A 34 13.51 -2.07 -3.48
C ILE A 34 13.60 -0.57 -3.30
N VAL A 35 13.39 0.20 -4.39
CA VAL A 35 13.41 1.66 -4.37
C VAL A 35 12.03 2.21 -4.68
N ALA A 36 11.42 2.88 -3.72
CA ALA A 36 10.16 3.59 -3.91
C ALA A 36 10.43 4.90 -4.66
N THR A 37 9.87 5.01 -5.86
CA THR A 37 10.00 6.21 -6.69
C THR A 37 8.92 7.23 -6.36
N ASP A 38 9.04 8.42 -6.94
CA ASP A 38 8.04 9.46 -6.84
C ASP A 38 6.95 9.36 -7.92
N ARG A 39 7.00 8.31 -8.77
CA ARG A 39 5.90 7.98 -9.70
C ARG A 39 4.63 7.74 -8.93
N LEU A 40 3.52 8.23 -9.43
CA LEU A 40 2.18 7.97 -8.92
C LEU A 40 1.39 7.15 -9.93
N SER A 41 0.60 6.20 -9.47
CA SER A 41 -0.35 5.46 -10.31
C SER A 41 -1.76 5.56 -9.76
N ALA A 42 -2.73 5.71 -10.66
CA ALA A 42 -4.16 5.63 -10.33
C ALA A 42 -4.90 4.96 -11.50
N PHE A 43 -5.95 4.19 -11.21
CA PHE A 43 -6.71 3.43 -12.22
C PHE A 43 -5.80 2.62 -13.15
N ASP A 44 -4.78 1.97 -12.57
CA ASP A 44 -3.75 1.15 -13.24
C ASP A 44 -2.81 1.87 -14.21
N HIS A 45 -2.94 3.19 -14.38
CA HIS A 45 -2.03 4.02 -15.17
C HIS A 45 -0.99 4.73 -14.30
N ILE A 46 0.23 4.87 -14.82
CA ILE A 46 1.23 5.77 -14.25
C ILE A 46 0.85 7.18 -14.67
N LEU A 47 0.69 8.08 -13.70
CA LEU A 47 0.35 9.47 -13.98
C LEU A 47 1.56 10.27 -14.49
N PRO A 48 1.37 11.27 -15.34
CA PRO A 48 2.47 12.00 -15.97
C PRO A 48 3.30 12.83 -14.99
N ASN A 49 2.69 13.27 -13.88
CA ASN A 49 3.35 14.10 -12.89
C ASN A 49 3.77 13.24 -11.69
N PRO A 50 5.08 13.21 -11.32
CA PRO A 50 5.53 12.59 -10.07
C PRO A 50 5.11 13.44 -8.87
N ILE A 51 5.09 12.82 -7.69
CA ILE A 51 4.90 13.53 -6.42
C ILE A 51 6.23 13.51 -5.66
N PRO A 52 6.97 14.63 -5.67
CA PRO A 52 8.30 14.70 -5.07
C PRO A 52 8.29 14.37 -3.57
N GLY A 53 9.18 13.44 -3.16
CA GLY A 53 9.28 12.97 -1.78
C GLY A 53 8.30 11.87 -1.39
N ARG A 54 7.39 11.47 -2.29
CA ARG A 54 6.43 10.39 -2.05
C ARG A 54 7.14 9.08 -1.69
N GLY A 55 8.15 8.68 -2.44
CA GLY A 55 8.90 7.46 -2.18
C GLY A 55 9.47 7.42 -0.76
N LYS A 56 9.98 8.54 -0.27
CA LYS A 56 10.50 8.65 1.10
C LYS A 56 9.41 8.42 2.15
N VAL A 57 8.26 9.06 2.00
CA VAL A 57 7.14 8.89 2.95
C VAL A 57 6.67 7.43 3.02
N LEU A 58 6.52 6.78 1.87
CA LEU A 58 6.08 5.38 1.82
C LEU A 58 7.08 4.43 2.47
N THR A 59 8.38 4.63 2.19
CA THR A 59 9.43 3.80 2.77
C THR A 59 9.52 3.98 4.29
N GLN A 60 9.51 5.22 4.79
CA GLN A 60 9.57 5.48 6.22
C GLN A 60 8.38 4.89 6.98
N LEU A 61 7.17 4.97 6.40
CA LEU A 61 5.99 4.31 6.96
C LEU A 61 6.12 2.79 6.96
N SER A 62 6.56 2.18 5.85
CA SER A 62 6.74 0.73 5.77
C SER A 62 7.75 0.24 6.80
N VAL A 63 8.91 0.89 6.90
CA VAL A 63 9.96 0.56 7.89
C VAL A 63 9.42 0.65 9.32
N PHE A 64 8.72 1.75 9.63
CA PHE A 64 8.09 1.91 10.95
C PHE A 64 7.12 0.76 11.27
N TRP A 65 6.27 0.40 10.33
CA TRP A 65 5.28 -0.66 10.55
C TRP A 65 5.90 -2.05 10.57
N PHE A 66 6.91 -2.36 9.75
CA PHE A 66 7.65 -3.62 9.82
C PHE A 66 8.24 -3.83 11.21
N GLU A 67 8.87 -2.80 11.78
CA GLU A 67 9.40 -2.86 13.15
C GLU A 67 8.30 -3.02 14.21
N LYS A 68 7.18 -2.33 14.06
CA LYS A 68 6.07 -2.41 15.02
C LYS A 68 5.32 -3.73 15.00
N THR A 69 5.28 -4.41 13.86
CA THR A 69 4.48 -5.62 13.64
C THR A 69 5.28 -6.93 13.63
N LYS A 70 6.62 -6.87 13.77
CA LYS A 70 7.49 -8.06 13.76
C LYS A 70 7.15 -9.13 14.81
N HIS A 71 6.50 -8.73 15.90
CA HIS A 71 6.02 -9.68 16.92
C HIS A 71 4.73 -10.42 16.51
N ILE A 72 4.08 -10.01 15.43
CA ILE A 72 2.87 -10.63 14.87
C ILE A 72 3.23 -11.53 13.70
N VAL A 73 4.05 -11.00 12.77
CA VAL A 73 4.50 -11.66 11.54
C VAL A 73 5.90 -11.19 11.21
N ASP A 74 6.80 -12.11 10.90
CA ASP A 74 8.12 -11.77 10.36
C ASP A 74 7.96 -11.09 9.00
N ASN A 75 8.95 -10.29 8.62
CA ASN A 75 8.94 -9.56 7.36
C ASN A 75 10.30 -9.59 6.67
N HIS A 76 10.32 -9.18 5.43
CA HIS A 76 11.49 -9.26 4.57
C HIS A 76 12.54 -8.16 4.80
N LEU A 77 12.28 -7.15 5.64
CA LEU A 77 13.19 -6.01 5.82
C LEU A 77 14.49 -6.43 6.50
N ILE A 78 15.61 -6.28 5.81
CA ILE A 78 16.95 -6.40 6.40
C ILE A 78 17.34 -5.05 6.99
N THR A 79 17.39 -4.01 6.16
CA THR A 79 17.70 -2.64 6.57
C THR A 79 17.19 -1.62 5.54
N ALA A 80 16.92 -0.39 6.02
CA ALA A 80 16.67 0.79 5.18
C ALA A 80 17.78 1.86 5.35
N ASN A 81 18.81 1.54 6.13
CA ASN A 81 19.97 2.41 6.31
C ASN A 81 20.98 2.19 5.19
N VAL A 82 21.11 3.15 4.29
CA VAL A 82 22.01 3.05 3.12
C VAL A 82 23.47 2.80 3.52
N SER A 83 23.89 3.20 4.72
CA SER A 83 25.26 2.92 5.21
C SER A 83 25.51 1.45 5.56
N GLU A 84 24.46 0.63 5.62
CA GLU A 84 24.53 -0.82 5.87
C GLU A 84 24.34 -1.64 4.58
N TYR A 85 24.17 -0.97 3.44
CA TYR A 85 24.06 -1.62 2.14
C TYR A 85 25.43 -2.10 1.65
N PRO A 86 25.50 -3.01 0.66
CA PRO A 86 26.76 -3.35 0.00
C PRO A 86 27.55 -2.11 -0.44
N ASP A 87 28.86 -2.10 -0.21
CA ASP A 87 29.73 -0.92 -0.38
C ASP A 87 29.58 -0.21 -1.72
N TRP A 88 29.38 -0.97 -2.80
CA TRP A 88 29.22 -0.40 -4.14
C TRP A 88 27.94 0.43 -4.31
N LEU A 89 26.96 0.32 -3.40
CA LEU A 89 25.73 1.14 -3.40
C LEU A 89 25.95 2.51 -2.75
N SER A 90 27.04 2.72 -2.06
CA SER A 90 27.33 3.98 -1.36
C SER A 90 27.43 5.20 -2.30
N GLU A 91 27.87 4.97 -3.55
CA GLU A 91 27.97 6.01 -4.59
C GLU A 91 26.58 6.53 -5.01
N TYR A 92 25.53 5.73 -4.79
CA TYR A 92 24.15 6.06 -5.20
C TYR A 92 23.29 6.55 -4.03
N ARG A 93 23.91 6.92 -2.91
CA ARG A 93 23.23 7.33 -1.68
C ARG A 93 22.13 8.37 -1.94
N GLU A 94 22.39 9.38 -2.76
CA GLU A 94 21.43 10.45 -3.08
C GLU A 94 20.11 9.90 -3.68
N GLN A 95 20.21 8.87 -4.51
CA GLN A 95 19.03 8.22 -5.11
C GLN A 95 18.33 7.27 -4.15
N LEU A 96 19.03 6.72 -3.15
CA LEU A 96 18.57 5.62 -2.30
C LEU A 96 18.09 6.09 -0.92
N GLU A 97 18.68 7.15 -0.38
CA GLU A 97 18.47 7.61 0.98
C GLU A 97 16.99 7.89 1.30
N GLY A 98 16.48 7.21 2.33
CA GLY A 98 15.14 7.37 2.85
C GLY A 98 14.02 6.80 1.96
N ARG A 99 14.34 6.25 0.77
CA ARG A 99 13.36 5.69 -0.18
C ARG A 99 13.62 4.26 -0.61
N SER A 100 14.63 3.62 -0.07
CA SER A 100 14.98 2.25 -0.43
C SER A 100 15.01 1.34 0.79
N MET A 101 14.87 0.05 0.53
CA MET A 101 14.98 -1.03 1.50
C MET A 101 15.80 -2.16 0.88
N LEU A 102 16.79 -2.66 1.62
CA LEU A 102 17.42 -3.95 1.36
C LEU A 102 16.57 -5.00 2.05
N VAL A 103 16.13 -6.01 1.32
CA VAL A 103 15.18 -7.01 1.81
C VAL A 103 15.59 -8.43 1.42
N ASP A 104 15.14 -9.41 2.19
CA ASP A 104 15.24 -10.83 1.81
C ASP A 104 14.41 -11.11 0.55
N LYS A 105 14.96 -11.92 -0.35
CA LYS A 105 14.27 -12.34 -1.57
C LYS A 105 13.37 -13.53 -1.29
N ALA A 106 12.12 -13.27 -0.90
CA ALA A 106 11.11 -14.28 -0.68
C ALA A 106 10.38 -14.66 -1.99
N GLN A 107 9.91 -15.88 -2.08
CA GLN A 107 9.00 -16.32 -3.15
C GLN A 107 7.61 -15.74 -2.88
N ARG A 108 7.16 -14.79 -3.71
CA ARG A 108 5.86 -14.14 -3.55
C ARG A 108 4.70 -15.13 -3.68
N ILE A 109 3.71 -14.98 -2.82
CA ILE A 109 2.41 -15.63 -2.96
C ILE A 109 1.51 -14.69 -3.77
N ASP A 110 1.00 -15.16 -4.93
CA ASP A 110 0.28 -14.32 -5.91
C ASP A 110 -1.18 -14.08 -5.49
N VAL A 111 -1.35 -13.42 -4.34
CA VAL A 111 -2.62 -12.97 -3.81
C VAL A 111 -2.48 -11.63 -3.09
N GLU A 112 -3.46 -10.77 -3.23
CA GLU A 112 -3.59 -9.57 -2.42
C GLU A 112 -4.46 -9.86 -1.20
N CYS A 113 -3.89 -9.73 -0.02
CA CYS A 113 -4.57 -9.97 1.25
C CYS A 113 -5.18 -8.66 1.76
N VAL A 114 -6.43 -8.40 1.39
CA VAL A 114 -7.12 -7.17 1.79
C VAL A 114 -7.93 -7.41 3.06
N VAL A 115 -7.79 -6.51 4.05
CA VAL A 115 -8.62 -6.48 5.25
C VAL A 115 -9.41 -5.18 5.29
N ARG A 116 -10.70 -5.28 5.55
CA ARG A 116 -11.62 -4.13 5.63
C ARG A 116 -12.26 -4.05 7.01
N GLY A 117 -12.06 -2.93 7.68
CA GLY A 117 -12.77 -2.62 8.92
C GLY A 117 -13.91 -1.62 8.69
N TYR A 118 -13.97 -1.02 7.50
CA TYR A 118 -15.01 -0.08 7.08
C TYR A 118 -15.44 -0.36 5.64
N LEU A 119 -16.66 0.04 5.33
CA LEU A 119 -17.29 -0.22 4.05
C LEU A 119 -16.93 0.87 3.03
N ALA A 120 -15.83 0.70 2.31
CA ALA A 120 -15.29 1.69 1.39
C ALA A 120 -14.83 1.07 0.05
N GLY A 121 -14.64 1.91 -0.96
CA GLY A 121 -14.05 1.55 -2.25
C GLY A 121 -14.78 0.42 -2.96
N SER A 122 -14.05 -0.60 -3.45
CA SER A 122 -14.65 -1.78 -4.13
C SER A 122 -15.59 -2.54 -3.20
N GLY A 123 -15.25 -2.64 -1.90
CA GLY A 123 -16.12 -3.30 -0.92
C GLY A 123 -17.49 -2.62 -0.77
N TRP A 124 -17.55 -1.29 -0.79
CA TRP A 124 -18.81 -0.57 -0.82
C TRP A 124 -19.62 -0.86 -2.10
N LYS A 125 -18.95 -0.86 -3.27
CA LYS A 125 -19.58 -1.16 -4.55
C LYS A 125 -20.19 -2.57 -4.56
N ASP A 126 -19.43 -3.56 -4.11
CA ASP A 126 -19.88 -4.95 -4.04
C ASP A 126 -21.07 -5.11 -3.09
N TYR A 127 -20.97 -4.54 -1.89
CA TYR A 127 -22.07 -4.58 -0.91
C TYR A 127 -23.33 -3.91 -1.43
N LYS A 128 -23.22 -2.72 -2.03
CA LYS A 128 -24.37 -2.00 -2.59
C LYS A 128 -25.12 -2.81 -3.65
N ASN A 129 -24.39 -3.60 -4.43
CA ASN A 129 -24.94 -4.40 -5.52
C ASN A 129 -25.51 -5.74 -5.05
N THR A 130 -24.87 -6.38 -4.05
CA THR A 130 -25.13 -7.78 -3.73
C THR A 130 -25.44 -8.05 -2.24
N GLY A 131 -25.23 -7.10 -1.36
CA GLY A 131 -25.25 -7.29 0.09
C GLY A 131 -24.06 -8.10 0.63
N LYS A 132 -23.07 -8.43 -0.22
CA LYS A 132 -21.92 -9.29 0.10
C LYS A 132 -20.61 -8.65 -0.35
N ILE A 133 -19.50 -9.08 0.28
CA ILE A 133 -18.13 -8.80 -0.19
C ILE A 133 -17.37 -10.12 -0.16
N CYS A 134 -16.78 -10.54 -1.27
CA CYS A 134 -16.04 -11.81 -1.38
C CYS A 134 -16.82 -13.02 -0.85
N GLY A 135 -18.13 -13.07 -1.09
CA GLY A 135 -19.03 -14.12 -0.58
C GLY A 135 -19.50 -13.93 0.87
N ILE A 136 -18.89 -13.06 1.65
CA ILE A 136 -19.27 -12.77 3.04
C ILE A 136 -20.57 -11.97 3.06
N GLN A 137 -21.64 -12.54 3.66
CA GLN A 137 -22.89 -11.83 3.85
C GLN A 137 -22.75 -10.79 4.96
N LEU A 138 -23.08 -9.55 4.66
CA LEU A 138 -23.08 -8.44 5.63
C LEU A 138 -24.50 -8.09 6.08
N PRO A 139 -24.66 -7.46 7.26
CA PRO A 139 -25.96 -6.94 7.71
C PRO A 139 -26.60 -6.03 6.66
N ALA A 140 -27.92 -6.07 6.55
CA ALA A 140 -28.67 -5.16 5.69
C ALA A 140 -28.66 -3.72 6.24
N GLY A 141 -28.72 -2.74 5.33
CA GLY A 141 -28.85 -1.32 5.71
C GLY A 141 -27.55 -0.62 6.09
N LEU A 142 -26.38 -1.25 5.85
CA LEU A 142 -25.10 -0.57 5.99
C LEU A 142 -24.98 0.57 4.96
N VAL A 143 -24.30 1.64 5.36
CA VAL A 143 -24.07 2.83 4.53
C VAL A 143 -22.59 2.97 4.18
N GLU A 144 -22.27 3.81 3.22
CA GLU A 144 -20.89 4.10 2.82
C GLU A 144 -20.05 4.55 4.03
N SER A 145 -18.80 4.15 4.05
CA SER A 145 -17.84 4.45 5.13
C SER A 145 -18.22 3.90 6.51
N GLN A 146 -19.30 3.16 6.65
CA GLN A 146 -19.70 2.60 7.94
C GLN A 146 -18.66 1.60 8.46
N LYS A 147 -18.35 1.70 9.76
CA LYS A 147 -17.52 0.70 10.44
C LYS A 147 -18.25 -0.66 10.43
N LEU A 148 -17.53 -1.70 10.03
CA LEU A 148 -18.04 -3.07 10.08
C LEU A 148 -18.08 -3.59 11.52
N PRO A 149 -18.97 -4.53 11.86
CA PRO A 149 -19.03 -5.14 13.19
C PRO A 149 -17.70 -5.77 13.61
N GLU A 150 -17.01 -6.41 12.66
CA GLU A 150 -15.68 -6.96 12.77
C GLU A 150 -14.90 -6.75 11.47
N PRO A 151 -13.56 -6.72 11.50
CA PRO A 151 -12.76 -6.68 10.28
C PRO A 151 -12.96 -7.96 9.46
N ILE A 152 -13.11 -7.81 8.15
CA ILE A 152 -13.28 -8.93 7.23
C ILE A 152 -12.07 -9.07 6.31
N PHE A 153 -11.70 -10.32 6.02
CA PHE A 153 -10.67 -10.65 5.04
C PHE A 153 -11.30 -10.83 3.66
N THR A 154 -10.90 -10.02 2.71
CA THR A 154 -11.47 -9.95 1.36
C THR A 154 -10.34 -10.04 0.33
N PRO A 155 -9.81 -11.26 0.06
CA PRO A 155 -8.69 -11.43 -0.84
C PRO A 155 -9.02 -11.04 -2.27
N ALA A 156 -7.99 -10.66 -3.03
CA ALA A 156 -8.09 -10.44 -4.46
C ALA A 156 -6.99 -11.21 -5.20
N THR A 157 -7.27 -11.59 -6.43
CA THR A 157 -6.22 -12.12 -7.32
C THR A 157 -5.22 -11.00 -7.60
N LYS A 158 -3.95 -11.37 -7.82
CA LYS A 158 -2.97 -10.43 -8.36
C LYS A 158 -3.00 -10.58 -9.88
N ALA A 159 -3.62 -9.62 -10.54
CA ALA A 159 -3.74 -9.61 -12.00
C ALA A 159 -2.38 -9.48 -12.68
N GLN A 160 -2.27 -10.00 -13.91
CA GLN A 160 -1.13 -9.73 -14.77
C GLN A 160 -1.11 -8.26 -15.20
N LEU A 161 0.06 -7.77 -15.64
CA LEU A 161 0.20 -6.38 -16.11
C LEU A 161 -0.86 -6.07 -17.19
N GLY A 162 -1.77 -5.12 -16.88
CA GLY A 162 -2.84 -4.71 -17.78
C GLY A 162 -4.23 -5.27 -17.44
N GLU A 163 -4.33 -6.15 -16.46
CA GLU A 163 -5.60 -6.65 -15.93
C GLU A 163 -5.91 -6.02 -14.56
N HIS A 164 -7.16 -6.09 -14.11
CA HIS A 164 -7.59 -5.60 -12.80
C HIS A 164 -7.61 -6.73 -11.77
N ASP A 165 -7.18 -6.40 -10.55
CA ASP A 165 -7.32 -7.31 -9.41
C ASP A 165 -8.80 -7.58 -9.13
N GLU A 166 -9.20 -8.85 -9.09
CA GLU A 166 -10.56 -9.26 -8.82
C GLU A 166 -10.72 -9.75 -7.39
N ASN A 167 -11.72 -9.22 -6.68
CA ASN A 167 -12.13 -9.76 -5.38
C ASN A 167 -12.57 -11.22 -5.53
N ILE A 168 -11.99 -12.11 -4.73
CA ILE A 168 -12.35 -13.55 -4.73
C ILE A 168 -12.84 -13.98 -3.34
N SER A 169 -13.62 -15.06 -3.29
CA SER A 169 -14.01 -15.63 -2.00
C SER A 169 -12.83 -16.35 -1.34
N PHE A 170 -12.95 -16.56 -0.01
CA PHE A 170 -11.95 -17.33 0.74
C PHE A 170 -11.83 -18.76 0.21
N GLU A 171 -12.95 -19.39 -0.17
CA GLU A 171 -12.96 -20.74 -0.74
C GLU A 171 -12.17 -20.78 -2.04
N LYS A 172 -12.39 -19.83 -2.95
CA LYS A 172 -11.62 -19.74 -4.21
C LYS A 172 -10.13 -19.53 -3.95
N LEU A 173 -9.77 -18.74 -2.95
CA LEU A 173 -8.38 -18.60 -2.52
C LEU A 173 -7.83 -19.94 -2.00
N ALA A 174 -8.56 -20.62 -1.11
CA ALA A 174 -8.16 -21.89 -0.53
C ALA A 174 -7.99 -22.99 -1.59
N ASP A 175 -8.84 -23.00 -2.62
CA ASP A 175 -8.70 -23.92 -3.76
C ASP A 175 -7.41 -23.65 -4.57
N SER A 176 -6.95 -22.40 -4.64
CA SER A 176 -5.78 -22.01 -5.43
C SER A 176 -4.44 -22.24 -4.74
N ILE A 177 -4.35 -21.98 -3.43
CA ILE A 177 -3.08 -22.01 -2.66
C ILE A 177 -3.09 -23.04 -1.49
N GLY A 178 -4.19 -23.76 -1.30
CA GLY A 178 -4.40 -24.68 -0.19
C GLY A 178 -5.01 -24.00 1.04
N TYR A 179 -5.91 -24.74 1.73
CA TYR A 179 -6.68 -24.21 2.87
C TYR A 179 -5.78 -23.70 4.00
N ASP A 180 -4.74 -24.46 4.37
CA ASP A 180 -3.87 -24.12 5.51
C ASP A 180 -3.11 -22.80 5.27
N ILE A 181 -2.63 -22.58 4.04
CA ILE A 181 -1.95 -21.34 3.67
C ILE A 181 -2.97 -20.18 3.66
N ALA A 182 -4.12 -20.35 3.01
CA ALA A 182 -5.17 -19.35 2.95
C ALA A 182 -5.64 -18.92 4.35
N GLU A 183 -5.85 -19.87 5.25
CA GLU A 183 -6.23 -19.62 6.65
C GLU A 183 -5.13 -18.90 7.43
N LYS A 184 -3.88 -19.27 7.21
CA LYS A 184 -2.73 -18.59 7.82
C LYS A 184 -2.66 -17.14 7.36
N LEU A 185 -2.79 -16.87 6.06
CA LEU A 185 -2.82 -15.51 5.50
C LEU A 185 -3.98 -14.69 6.10
N ARG A 186 -5.18 -15.25 6.16
CA ARG A 186 -6.35 -14.59 6.75
C ARG A 186 -6.09 -14.16 8.18
N ARG A 187 -5.63 -15.09 9.04
CA ARG A 187 -5.37 -14.81 10.45
C ARG A 187 -4.27 -13.76 10.66
N MET A 188 -3.18 -13.86 9.89
CA MET A 188 -2.07 -12.92 9.96
C MET A 188 -2.54 -11.51 9.54
N SER A 189 -3.26 -11.41 8.43
CA SER A 189 -3.78 -10.14 7.90
C SER A 189 -4.74 -9.45 8.88
N ILE A 190 -5.68 -10.18 9.46
CA ILE A 190 -6.63 -9.62 10.44
C ILE A 190 -5.87 -9.13 11.69
N LYS A 191 -4.93 -9.91 12.25
CA LYS A 191 -4.14 -9.50 13.41
C LYS A 191 -3.30 -8.25 13.15
N LEU A 192 -2.66 -8.17 11.98
CA LEU A 192 -1.90 -6.99 11.55
C LEU A 192 -2.81 -5.76 11.48
N TYR A 193 -3.97 -5.92 10.83
CA TYR A 193 -4.94 -4.83 10.69
C TYR A 193 -5.44 -4.33 12.06
N GLU A 194 -5.88 -5.22 12.93
CA GLU A 194 -6.39 -4.86 14.26
C GLU A 194 -5.35 -4.11 15.10
N PHE A 195 -4.11 -4.61 15.09
CA PHE A 195 -3.01 -3.94 15.79
C PHE A 195 -2.77 -2.53 15.23
N ALA A 196 -2.61 -2.41 13.92
CA ALA A 196 -2.29 -1.13 13.29
C ALA A 196 -3.46 -0.14 13.34
N HIS A 197 -4.71 -0.63 13.18
CA HIS A 197 -5.90 0.19 13.32
C HIS A 197 -5.99 0.80 14.73
N ASN A 198 -5.83 -0.01 15.77
CA ASN A 198 -5.89 0.47 17.16
C ASN A 198 -4.77 1.49 17.45
N TYR A 199 -3.56 1.23 16.97
CA TYR A 199 -2.43 2.13 17.09
C TYR A 199 -2.69 3.48 16.40
N ALA A 200 -3.11 3.47 15.13
CA ALA A 200 -3.42 4.65 14.34
C ALA A 200 -4.62 5.42 14.91
N TYR A 201 -5.66 4.70 15.37
CA TYR A 201 -6.84 5.28 15.97
C TYR A 201 -6.54 6.09 17.23
N SER A 202 -5.58 5.65 18.05
CA SER A 202 -5.10 6.40 19.22
C SER A 202 -4.40 7.71 18.84
N ARG A 203 -3.98 7.84 17.56
CA ARG A 203 -3.31 9.01 16.98
C ARG A 203 -4.23 9.85 16.07
N GLY A 204 -5.53 9.63 16.15
CA GLY A 204 -6.53 10.37 15.38
C GLY A 204 -6.65 9.94 13.91
N ILE A 205 -6.15 8.75 13.55
CA ILE A 205 -6.21 8.20 12.20
C ILE A 205 -7.03 6.92 12.19
N ILE A 206 -7.97 6.82 11.26
CA ILE A 206 -8.69 5.59 10.92
C ILE A 206 -7.99 4.93 9.74
N ILE A 207 -7.61 3.65 9.88
CA ILE A 207 -7.27 2.79 8.76
C ILE A 207 -8.56 2.07 8.36
N ALA A 208 -9.14 2.45 7.21
CA ALA A 208 -10.43 1.89 6.79
C ALA A 208 -10.28 0.50 6.19
N ASP A 209 -9.31 0.33 5.34
CA ASP A 209 -8.89 -0.94 4.77
C ASP A 209 -7.39 -0.89 4.45
N THR A 210 -6.82 -2.06 4.23
CA THR A 210 -5.42 -2.20 3.85
C THR A 210 -5.21 -3.47 3.04
N LYS A 211 -4.14 -3.47 2.25
CA LYS A 211 -3.68 -4.58 1.44
C LYS A 211 -2.30 -5.02 1.91
N PHE A 212 -2.11 -6.32 2.07
CA PHE A 212 -0.82 -6.94 2.36
C PHE A 212 -0.42 -7.88 1.24
N GLU A 213 0.89 -8.03 1.07
CA GLU A 213 1.51 -9.07 0.26
C GLU A 213 2.38 -9.96 1.15
N PHE A 214 2.37 -11.25 0.87
CA PHE A 214 3.16 -12.25 1.60
C PHE A 214 4.04 -13.03 0.64
N GLY A 215 5.13 -13.57 1.17
CA GLY A 215 6.03 -14.44 0.46
C GLY A 215 6.48 -15.61 1.35
N VAL A 216 7.10 -16.61 0.73
CA VAL A 216 7.72 -17.74 1.42
C VAL A 216 9.22 -17.55 1.43
N LEU A 217 9.83 -17.59 2.60
CA LEU A 217 11.27 -17.60 2.81
C LEU A 217 11.64 -18.84 3.63
N GLY A 218 12.33 -19.81 3.01
CA GLY A 218 12.48 -21.12 3.59
C GLY A 218 11.10 -21.78 3.83
N ASP A 219 10.82 -22.17 5.06
CA ASP A 219 9.54 -22.77 5.45
C ASP A 219 8.55 -21.77 6.07
N GLN A 220 8.89 -20.47 6.05
CA GLN A 220 8.10 -19.44 6.71
C GLN A 220 7.34 -18.57 5.71
N ILE A 221 6.10 -18.22 6.07
CA ILE A 221 5.37 -17.16 5.39
C ILE A 221 5.70 -15.84 6.09
N ILE A 222 6.24 -14.90 5.34
CA ILE A 222 6.63 -13.58 5.82
C ILE A 222 5.89 -12.47 5.07
N LEU A 223 5.79 -11.31 5.69
CA LEU A 223 5.23 -10.10 5.09
C LEU A 223 6.26 -9.45 4.16
N ILE A 224 5.84 -9.10 2.97
CA ILE A 224 6.69 -8.47 1.95
C ILE A 224 6.07 -7.18 1.42
N ASP A 225 6.78 -6.50 0.53
CA ASP A 225 6.39 -5.29 -0.18
C ASP A 225 6.31 -4.06 0.73
N GLU A 226 5.17 -3.42 0.85
CA GLU A 226 4.91 -2.28 1.73
C GLU A 226 3.70 -2.56 2.63
N ILE A 227 3.63 -1.91 3.78
CA ILE A 227 2.50 -2.06 4.67
C ILE A 227 2.02 -0.72 5.24
N PHE A 228 0.70 -0.56 5.33
CA PHE A 228 0.04 0.59 5.94
C PHE A 228 0.56 1.93 5.42
N THR A 229 0.77 2.02 4.11
CA THR A 229 1.13 3.26 3.42
C THR A 229 -0.11 3.88 2.77
N PRO A 230 -0.06 5.16 2.37
CA PRO A 230 -1.11 5.77 1.57
C PRO A 230 -1.39 5.10 0.20
N ASP A 231 -0.52 4.19 -0.23
CA ASP A 231 -0.71 3.39 -1.44
C ASP A 231 -1.44 2.08 -1.19
N SER A 232 -1.17 1.44 -0.05
CA SER A 232 -1.75 0.15 0.31
C SER A 232 -2.98 0.26 1.22
N SER A 233 -3.28 1.43 1.77
CA SER A 233 -4.32 1.63 2.79
C SER A 233 -5.12 2.89 2.56
N ARG A 234 -6.39 2.91 3.04
CA ARG A 234 -7.19 4.12 3.18
C ARG A 234 -7.07 4.69 4.57
N PHE A 235 -6.70 5.97 4.63
CA PHE A 235 -6.54 6.71 5.87
C PHE A 235 -7.54 7.86 5.94
N TRP A 236 -8.29 7.93 7.05
CA TRP A 236 -9.25 9.01 7.30
C TRP A 236 -8.93 9.73 8.61
N ASP A 237 -9.28 11.01 8.70
CA ASP A 237 -9.22 11.74 9.96
C ASP A 237 -10.37 11.30 10.88
N LYS A 238 -10.01 10.78 12.05
CA LYS A 238 -10.97 10.32 13.05
C LYS A 238 -11.95 11.41 13.48
N ASN A 239 -11.49 12.67 13.54
CA ASN A 239 -12.32 13.78 14.02
C ASN A 239 -13.30 14.27 12.95
N LEU A 240 -12.99 14.04 11.67
CA LEU A 240 -13.82 14.43 10.54
C LEU A 240 -14.71 13.29 10.05
N TYR A 241 -14.44 12.07 10.49
CA TYR A 241 -15.17 10.88 10.06
C TYR A 241 -16.69 10.99 10.28
N ARG A 242 -17.46 10.67 9.24
CA ARG A 242 -18.92 10.59 9.26
C ARG A 242 -19.38 9.35 8.51
N SER A 243 -20.07 8.44 9.20
CA SER A 243 -20.70 7.28 8.57
C SER A 243 -21.81 7.74 7.62
N GLY A 244 -21.91 7.13 6.44
CA GLY A 244 -22.89 7.48 5.40
C GLY A 244 -22.42 8.57 4.43
N GLU A 245 -21.22 9.11 4.63
CA GLU A 245 -20.62 10.12 3.76
C GLU A 245 -19.34 9.61 3.11
N HIS A 246 -19.00 10.18 1.96
CA HIS A 246 -17.66 10.03 1.38
C HIS A 246 -16.63 10.72 2.27
N GLN A 247 -15.52 10.02 2.59
CA GLN A 247 -14.53 10.53 3.52
C GLN A 247 -13.41 11.29 2.81
N GLU A 248 -13.00 12.39 3.39
CA GLU A 248 -11.76 13.06 2.99
C GLU A 248 -10.55 12.17 3.35
N ALA A 249 -9.77 11.78 2.34
CA ALA A 249 -8.70 10.81 2.47
C ALA A 249 -7.31 11.45 2.56
N PHE A 250 -6.41 10.81 3.33
CA PHE A 250 -4.97 11.12 3.37
C PHE A 250 -4.15 10.25 2.42
N ASP A 251 -4.80 9.51 1.54
CA ASP A 251 -4.21 8.49 0.67
C ASP A 251 -4.50 8.77 -0.81
N LYS A 252 -4.26 7.78 -1.65
CA LYS A 252 -4.51 7.82 -3.10
C LYS A 252 -5.92 8.21 -3.51
N GLN A 253 -6.91 8.10 -2.60
CA GLN A 253 -8.29 8.47 -2.93
C GLN A 253 -8.41 9.95 -3.28
N PHE A 254 -7.62 10.82 -2.63
CA PHE A 254 -7.61 12.25 -2.96
C PHE A 254 -7.27 12.51 -4.45
N ILE A 255 -6.26 11.83 -4.99
CA ILE A 255 -5.92 11.92 -6.43
C ILE A 255 -7.00 11.30 -7.29
N ARG A 256 -7.57 10.15 -6.89
CA ARG A 256 -8.67 9.52 -7.64
C ARG A 256 -9.90 10.42 -7.72
N ASP A 257 -10.25 11.09 -6.62
CA ASP A 257 -11.38 12.02 -6.57
C ASP A 257 -11.14 13.22 -7.49
N TYR A 258 -9.90 13.77 -7.51
CA TYR A 258 -9.53 14.80 -8.46
C TYR A 258 -9.68 14.32 -9.92
N LEU A 259 -9.12 13.16 -10.26
CA LEU A 259 -9.18 12.60 -11.62
C LEU A 259 -10.62 12.37 -12.07
N LEU A 260 -11.47 11.84 -11.20
CA LEU A 260 -12.90 11.69 -11.47
C LEU A 260 -13.60 13.04 -11.67
N SER A 261 -13.23 14.07 -10.90
CA SER A 261 -13.80 15.41 -11.03
C SER A 261 -13.50 16.09 -12.35
N VAL A 262 -12.38 15.73 -12.99
CA VAL A 262 -12.02 16.23 -14.35
C VAL A 262 -12.46 15.27 -15.46
N GLY A 263 -13.26 14.23 -15.13
CA GLY A 263 -13.87 13.32 -16.09
C GLY A 263 -12.97 12.16 -16.54
N TRP A 264 -11.86 11.86 -15.82
CA TRP A 264 -10.99 10.74 -16.18
C TRP A 264 -11.09 9.60 -15.16
N SER A 265 -11.40 8.41 -15.62
CA SER A 265 -11.63 7.19 -14.80
C SER A 265 -10.70 6.03 -15.17
N GLY A 266 -9.67 6.28 -15.97
CA GLY A 266 -8.73 5.25 -16.44
C GLY A 266 -8.76 5.01 -17.94
N ASP A 267 -9.66 5.66 -18.68
CA ASP A 267 -9.74 5.51 -20.13
C ASP A 267 -8.87 6.57 -20.84
N GLY A 268 -8.03 6.13 -21.78
CA GLY A 268 -7.14 6.99 -22.54
C GLY A 268 -5.92 7.49 -21.75
N GLU A 269 -5.29 8.55 -22.24
CA GLU A 269 -4.10 9.14 -21.60
C GLU A 269 -4.46 9.85 -20.29
N PRO A 270 -3.69 9.63 -19.20
CA PRO A 270 -3.91 10.34 -17.95
C PRO A 270 -3.70 11.87 -18.13
N PRO A 271 -4.57 12.70 -17.53
CA PRO A 271 -4.40 14.15 -17.58
C PRO A 271 -3.20 14.61 -16.75
N GLN A 272 -2.67 15.80 -17.09
CA GLN A 272 -1.69 16.48 -16.25
C GLN A 272 -2.31 16.86 -14.91
N ILE A 273 -1.57 16.65 -13.84
CA ILE A 273 -1.99 17.00 -12.49
C ILE A 273 -1.50 18.41 -12.14
N PRO A 274 -2.36 19.33 -11.73
CA PRO A 274 -1.94 20.67 -11.31
C PRO A 274 -1.00 20.64 -10.11
N ASP A 275 -0.07 21.58 -10.05
CA ASP A 275 0.96 21.66 -8.99
C ASP A 275 0.35 21.77 -7.59
N ASP A 276 -0.78 22.49 -7.44
CA ASP A 276 -1.47 22.60 -6.15
C ASP A 276 -2.06 21.27 -5.67
N ILE A 277 -2.51 20.40 -6.59
CA ILE A 277 -2.99 19.05 -6.29
C ILE A 277 -1.81 18.14 -5.90
N ILE A 278 -0.68 18.26 -6.60
CA ILE A 278 0.56 17.53 -6.25
C ILE A 278 1.00 17.92 -4.83
N GLN A 279 1.06 19.22 -4.53
CA GLN A 279 1.47 19.71 -3.20
C GLN A 279 0.50 19.25 -2.11
N LYS A 280 -0.81 19.38 -2.31
CA LYS A 280 -1.81 18.87 -1.36
C LYS A 280 -1.69 17.37 -1.13
N THR A 281 -1.34 16.61 -2.16
CA THR A 281 -1.18 15.14 -2.03
C THR A 281 0.02 14.80 -1.14
N ILE A 282 1.19 15.39 -1.39
CA ILE A 282 2.36 15.11 -0.55
C ILE A 282 2.18 15.62 0.89
N GLU A 283 1.51 16.74 1.09
CA GLU A 283 1.17 17.24 2.41
C GLU A 283 0.28 16.27 3.18
N ARG A 284 -0.75 15.69 2.55
CA ARG A 284 -1.62 14.67 3.14
C ARG A 284 -0.85 13.40 3.50
N TYR A 285 0.03 12.93 2.61
CA TYR A 285 0.88 11.77 2.87
C TYR A 285 1.81 11.99 4.06
N ARG A 286 2.44 13.19 4.14
CA ARG A 286 3.27 13.58 5.29
C ARG A 286 2.46 13.69 6.57
N GLN A 287 1.28 14.31 6.53
CA GLN A 287 0.42 14.45 7.70
C GLN A 287 0.06 13.11 8.33
N VAL A 288 -0.37 12.13 7.53
CA VAL A 288 -0.69 10.80 8.08
C VAL A 288 0.55 10.11 8.63
N ALA A 289 1.68 10.20 7.93
CA ALA A 289 2.93 9.58 8.36
C ALA A 289 3.46 10.20 9.66
N GLU A 290 3.48 11.53 9.77
CA GLU A 290 3.90 12.24 10.97
C GLU A 290 3.01 11.93 12.18
N ARG A 291 1.70 11.84 11.99
CA ARG A 291 0.77 11.45 13.06
C ARG A 291 1.02 10.00 13.53
N ILE A 292 1.23 9.07 12.59
CA ILE A 292 1.45 7.67 12.89
C ILE A 292 2.82 7.45 13.55
N ILE A 293 3.88 8.01 13.00
CA ILE A 293 5.25 7.83 13.49
C ILE A 293 5.47 8.64 14.78
N GLY A 294 4.84 9.81 14.89
CA GLY A 294 5.00 10.71 16.03
C GLY A 294 6.23 11.64 15.91
N GLY A 295 6.67 11.91 14.68
CA GLY A 295 7.81 12.77 14.36
C GLY A 295 7.70 13.33 12.95
N LYS A 296 8.59 14.28 12.59
CA LYS A 296 8.68 14.80 11.22
C LYS A 296 9.23 13.75 10.28
N ILE A 297 8.73 13.76 9.05
CA ILE A 297 9.22 12.96 7.92
C ILE A 297 10.26 13.78 7.15
N GLU A 298 11.39 13.18 6.87
CA GLU A 298 12.49 13.80 6.08
C GLU A 298 12.25 13.72 4.57
#